data_9b81661b472d204d4a7d7be402539d9f
#
_entry.id   9b81661b472d204d4a7d7be402539d9f
#
_cell.length_a   1.000
_cell.length_b   1.000
_cell.length_c   1.000
_cell.angle_alpha   90.00
_cell.angle_beta   90.00
_cell.angle_gamma   90.00
#
_symmetry.space_group_name_H-M   'P 1'
#
loop_
_entity.id
_entity.type
_entity.pdbx_description
1 polymer ?
#
loop_
_entity_poly.entity_id
_entity_poly.type
_entity_poly.pdbx_seq_one_letter_code
_entity_poly.pdbx_strand_id
1 'polypeptide(L)'
;MSSSADSLFQELQKSLAALMQGQGAAQGELSGEARAASQALLQTLQVQHLALWQQMLNANKGQPAPLVAEGAAKDRRFAHPAWHESRAHDYLRQAYLLNAEYMQRMIALSPESQEKNRLMFFTRQVVDALAPSNFIATNPEFIQAALDTQGDSIRLGIQNMLGDLEKGRISMTDESVFEVGVNLATTAGAVVYENEVMQLIQYMPQTKKVAARPLLIVPPCINKFYILDLQPENSLVRFAVEQGQTVFLISWRNVTADLGHLTWDDYLEKGPIKAIEVMKKIRKTPQINALGFCVGGTILTSALAVLRARGEDPVAALTLLTTLLDFSDAGELACFVDESSVAMREATIGRGGLLSGRDLSAVFSALRANDLIWPYVVNNYLKGVKPPAFDLLYWNSDATNLPGPFLAWYLRHMYLENSLRVPNKLTMCGEKVDLQRVDMPVFMLACKEDHIVPWQTSYAGRALLGCESQFVLGASGHIAGVINPVGKNKRSYWVNNQHQKNEVLTATDWLASAREVPGSWWPCWMTWLNAHGDKQIAAPRRLGSADFPVIEAAPGRYVREKA
;
A
#
# COMPACT_ATOMS: atom_id res chain seq x y z
N MET A 1 -0.97 -11.30 22.77
CA MET A 1 -2.05 -11.27 21.75
C MET A 1 -2.55 -9.85 21.71
N SER A 2 -2.51 -9.25 20.55
CA SER A 2 -2.33 -7.82 20.39
C SER A 2 -3.62 -7.01 20.42
N SER A 3 -3.56 -5.81 20.96
CA SER A 3 -4.69 -4.86 21.07
C SER A 3 -5.32 -4.47 19.73
N SER A 4 -4.63 -4.64 18.60
CA SER A 4 -5.16 -4.28 17.27
C SER A 4 -5.99 -5.40 16.63
N ALA A 5 -5.62 -6.67 16.83
CA ALA A 5 -6.44 -7.79 16.41
C ALA A 5 -7.73 -7.86 17.25
N ASP A 6 -7.62 -7.56 18.55
CA ASP A 6 -8.77 -7.47 19.45
C ASP A 6 -9.70 -6.29 19.08
N SER A 7 -9.12 -5.15 18.69
CA SER A 7 -9.87 -3.99 18.20
C SER A 7 -10.59 -4.31 16.88
N LEU A 8 -9.90 -4.96 15.93
CA LEU A 8 -10.51 -5.40 14.67
C LEU A 8 -11.65 -6.40 14.92
N PHE A 9 -11.43 -7.35 15.83
CA PHE A 9 -12.43 -8.36 16.21
C PHE A 9 -13.64 -7.73 16.93
N GLN A 10 -13.42 -6.75 17.79
CA GLN A 10 -14.50 -5.99 18.44
C GLN A 10 -15.32 -5.16 17.47
N GLU A 11 -14.69 -4.50 16.49
CA GLU A 11 -15.38 -3.76 15.43
C GLU A 11 -16.15 -4.69 14.49
N LEU A 12 -15.58 -5.85 14.16
CA LEU A 12 -16.25 -6.93 13.44
C LEU A 12 -17.49 -7.43 14.21
N GLN A 13 -17.37 -7.67 15.52
CA GLN A 13 -18.51 -8.08 16.37
C GLN A 13 -19.59 -7.00 16.45
N LYS A 14 -19.23 -5.73 16.61
CA LYS A 14 -20.19 -4.61 16.63
C LYS A 14 -20.92 -4.50 15.29
N SER A 15 -20.19 -4.56 14.18
CA SER A 15 -20.77 -4.48 12.82
C SER A 15 -21.67 -5.68 12.53
N LEU A 16 -21.27 -6.89 12.96
CA LEU A 16 -22.07 -8.10 12.83
C LEU A 16 -23.34 -8.04 13.69
N ALA A 17 -23.23 -7.57 14.93
CA ALA A 17 -24.36 -7.39 15.83
C ALA A 17 -25.35 -6.35 15.30
N ALA A 18 -24.87 -5.24 14.75
CA ALA A 18 -25.69 -4.22 14.10
C ALA A 18 -26.42 -4.78 12.87
N LEU A 19 -25.74 -5.57 12.04
CA LEU A 19 -26.33 -6.27 10.89
C LEU A 19 -27.36 -7.33 11.30
N MET A 20 -27.05 -8.15 12.31
CA MET A 20 -27.94 -9.22 12.78
C MET A 20 -29.15 -8.71 13.55
N GLN A 21 -29.05 -7.58 14.26
CA GLN A 21 -30.17 -6.99 15.01
C GLN A 21 -31.09 -6.15 14.11
N GLY A 22 -30.82 -6.02 12.82
CA GLY A 22 -31.58 -5.13 11.93
C GLY A 22 -31.50 -3.65 12.37
N GLN A 23 -30.63 -3.36 13.34
CA GLN A 23 -30.34 -2.05 13.90
C GLN A 23 -29.05 -1.48 13.29
N GLY A 24 -28.87 -1.62 11.97
CA GLY A 24 -27.97 -0.67 11.33
C GLY A 24 -28.50 0.72 11.65
N ALA A 25 -27.67 1.61 12.15
CA ALA A 25 -28.00 2.98 12.54
C ALA A 25 -28.81 3.79 11.49
N ALA A 26 -29.12 3.17 10.37
CA ALA A 26 -29.83 3.68 9.22
C ALA A 26 -31.36 3.54 9.25
N GLN A 27 -31.96 2.69 10.12
CA GLN A 27 -33.42 2.51 10.03
C GLN A 27 -34.23 3.70 10.54
N GLY A 28 -33.64 4.59 11.33
CA GLY A 28 -34.30 5.82 11.79
C GLY A 28 -34.25 6.98 10.79
N GLU A 29 -33.28 7.01 9.87
CA GLU A 29 -32.98 8.17 9.01
C GLU A 29 -33.10 7.91 7.51
N LEU A 30 -33.44 6.70 7.07
CA LEU A 30 -33.65 6.44 5.63
C LEU A 30 -34.81 7.25 5.10
N SER A 31 -34.61 7.95 3.99
CA SER A 31 -35.67 8.62 3.24
C SER A 31 -36.75 7.61 2.81
N GLY A 32 -37.97 8.07 2.51
CA GLY A 32 -39.03 7.22 2.00
C GLY A 32 -38.63 6.41 0.77
N GLU A 33 -37.82 7.00 -0.12
CA GLU A 33 -37.26 6.35 -1.30
C GLU A 33 -36.27 5.24 -0.96
N ALA A 34 -35.38 5.47 0.02
CA ALA A 34 -34.40 4.47 0.45
C ALA A 34 -35.08 3.27 1.17
N ARG A 35 -36.19 3.51 1.90
CA ARG A 35 -37.01 2.43 2.49
C ARG A 35 -37.68 1.58 1.41
N ALA A 36 -38.25 2.24 0.40
CA ALA A 36 -38.87 1.53 -0.74
C ALA A 36 -37.80 0.71 -1.52
N ALA A 37 -36.62 1.26 -1.75
CA ALA A 37 -35.49 0.57 -2.39
C ALA A 37 -35.01 -0.64 -1.55
N SER A 38 -34.92 -0.49 -0.23
CA SER A 38 -34.57 -1.58 0.69
C SER A 38 -35.58 -2.74 0.63
N GLN A 39 -36.89 -2.44 0.63
CA GLN A 39 -37.94 -3.44 0.47
C GLN A 39 -37.87 -4.13 -0.89
N ALA A 40 -37.64 -3.40 -1.98
CA ALA A 40 -37.46 -3.96 -3.30
C ALA A 40 -36.25 -4.88 -3.41
N LEU A 41 -35.13 -4.53 -2.78
CA LEU A 41 -33.94 -5.38 -2.69
C LEU A 41 -34.23 -6.69 -1.95
N LEU A 42 -34.94 -6.63 -0.81
CA LEU A 42 -35.32 -7.82 -0.06
C LEU A 42 -36.25 -8.74 -0.86
N GLN A 43 -37.24 -8.17 -1.55
CA GLN A 43 -38.12 -8.93 -2.44
C GLN A 43 -37.33 -9.60 -3.57
N THR A 44 -36.40 -8.85 -4.18
CA THR A 44 -35.52 -9.39 -5.23
C THR A 44 -34.69 -10.56 -4.72
N LEU A 45 -34.07 -10.43 -3.53
CA LEU A 45 -33.31 -11.51 -2.90
C LEU A 45 -34.18 -12.76 -2.67
N GLN A 46 -35.41 -12.58 -2.14
CA GLN A 46 -36.33 -13.70 -1.90
C GLN A 46 -36.69 -14.43 -3.19
N VAL A 47 -36.99 -13.68 -4.27
CA VAL A 47 -37.29 -14.26 -5.60
C VAL A 47 -36.08 -15.00 -6.15
N GLN A 48 -34.88 -14.42 -6.04
CA GLN A 48 -33.64 -15.06 -6.51
C GLN A 48 -33.31 -16.34 -5.73
N HIS A 49 -33.49 -16.35 -4.40
CA HIS A 49 -33.30 -17.56 -3.60
C HIS A 49 -34.32 -18.64 -3.94
N LEU A 50 -35.58 -18.28 -4.16
CA LEU A 50 -36.62 -19.23 -4.58
C LEU A 50 -36.27 -19.82 -5.95
N ALA A 51 -35.86 -19.00 -6.90
CA ALA A 51 -35.44 -19.45 -8.22
C ALA A 51 -34.24 -20.40 -8.15
N LEU A 52 -33.22 -20.03 -7.34
CA LEU A 52 -32.05 -20.87 -7.11
C LEU A 52 -32.41 -22.22 -6.47
N TRP A 53 -33.30 -22.23 -5.49
CA TRP A 53 -33.81 -23.45 -4.86
C TRP A 53 -34.56 -24.34 -5.86
N GLN A 54 -35.46 -23.77 -6.64
CA GLN A 54 -36.20 -24.49 -7.69
C GLN A 54 -35.25 -25.10 -8.75
N GLN A 55 -34.22 -24.37 -9.15
CA GLN A 55 -33.19 -24.87 -10.07
C GLN A 55 -32.42 -26.05 -9.46
N MET A 56 -32.03 -25.96 -8.18
CA MET A 56 -31.36 -27.07 -7.50
C MET A 56 -32.21 -28.34 -7.49
N LEU A 57 -33.53 -28.21 -7.29
CA LEU A 57 -34.45 -29.35 -7.28
C LEU A 57 -34.71 -29.94 -8.67
N ASN A 58 -34.84 -29.07 -9.70
CA ASN A 58 -35.28 -29.43 -11.04
C ASN A 58 -34.12 -29.72 -12.02
N ALA A 59 -32.88 -29.44 -11.66
CA ALA A 59 -31.73 -29.62 -12.57
C ALA A 59 -31.56 -31.11 -12.95
N ASN A 60 -31.53 -31.41 -14.25
CA ASN A 60 -31.15 -32.72 -14.75
C ASN A 60 -29.69 -33.04 -14.46
N LYS A 61 -29.37 -34.30 -14.16
CA LYS A 61 -27.99 -34.73 -13.91
C LYS A 61 -27.08 -34.35 -15.08
N GLY A 62 -26.03 -33.56 -14.82
CA GLY A 62 -24.99 -33.21 -15.79
C GLY A 62 -25.17 -31.88 -16.53
N GLN A 63 -26.22 -31.09 -16.26
CA GLN A 63 -26.33 -29.72 -16.77
C GLN A 63 -26.01 -28.71 -15.67
N PRO A 64 -25.10 -27.72 -15.92
CA PRO A 64 -24.90 -26.65 -14.99
C PRO A 64 -26.18 -25.85 -14.80
N ALA A 65 -26.49 -25.49 -13.55
CA ALA A 65 -27.62 -24.61 -13.27
C ALA A 65 -27.35 -23.22 -13.86
N PRO A 66 -28.38 -22.54 -14.43
CA PRO A 66 -28.24 -21.15 -14.85
C PRO A 66 -27.75 -20.27 -13.73
N LEU A 67 -26.89 -19.30 -14.02
CA LEU A 67 -26.39 -18.35 -13.02
C LEU A 67 -27.51 -17.40 -12.60
N VAL A 68 -27.86 -17.41 -11.31
CA VAL A 68 -28.81 -16.47 -10.71
C VAL A 68 -28.06 -15.28 -10.12
N ALA A 69 -26.84 -15.50 -9.61
CA ALA A 69 -25.97 -14.46 -9.10
C ALA A 69 -25.08 -13.90 -10.23
N GLU A 70 -25.22 -12.62 -10.58
CA GLU A 70 -24.49 -11.99 -11.69
C GLU A 70 -22.96 -12.03 -11.53
N GLY A 71 -22.45 -11.93 -10.31
CA GLY A 71 -21.02 -11.97 -9.98
C GLY A 71 -20.39 -13.37 -10.01
N ALA A 72 -21.20 -14.43 -10.05
CA ALA A 72 -20.75 -15.81 -9.83
C ALA A 72 -19.72 -16.31 -10.86
N ALA A 73 -19.80 -15.86 -12.10
CA ALA A 73 -18.89 -16.28 -13.17
C ALA A 73 -17.47 -15.70 -13.06
N LYS A 74 -17.28 -14.61 -12.32
CA LYS A 74 -16.01 -13.86 -12.25
C LYS A 74 -15.26 -14.05 -10.93
N ASP A 75 -15.88 -14.66 -9.93
CA ASP A 75 -15.27 -14.83 -8.61
C ASP A 75 -14.24 -15.96 -8.63
N ARG A 76 -12.97 -15.61 -8.47
CA ARG A 76 -11.84 -16.54 -8.52
C ARG A 76 -11.88 -17.61 -7.44
N ARG A 77 -12.53 -17.35 -6.29
CA ARG A 77 -12.69 -18.30 -5.18
C ARG A 77 -13.46 -19.56 -5.59
N PHE A 78 -14.29 -19.43 -6.62
CA PHE A 78 -15.16 -20.49 -7.12
C PHE A 78 -14.86 -20.89 -8.58
N ALA A 79 -13.63 -20.60 -9.05
CA ALA A 79 -13.25 -20.89 -10.44
C ALA A 79 -13.03 -22.40 -10.72
N HIS A 80 -12.76 -23.19 -9.68
CA HIS A 80 -12.50 -24.62 -9.84
C HIS A 80 -13.77 -25.39 -10.28
N PRO A 81 -13.68 -26.34 -11.24
CA PRO A 81 -14.85 -27.08 -11.77
C PRO A 81 -15.71 -27.75 -10.69
N ALA A 82 -15.13 -28.27 -9.62
CA ALA A 82 -15.83 -28.94 -8.52
C ALA A 82 -16.94 -28.07 -7.88
N TRP A 83 -16.85 -26.75 -7.96
CA TRP A 83 -17.91 -25.84 -7.51
C TRP A 83 -19.15 -25.85 -8.41
N HIS A 84 -19.01 -26.28 -9.66
CA HIS A 84 -20.06 -26.27 -10.67
C HIS A 84 -20.63 -27.68 -10.94
N GLU A 85 -19.86 -28.71 -10.71
CA GLU A 85 -20.23 -30.10 -10.96
C GLU A 85 -21.21 -30.68 -9.93
N SER A 86 -21.09 -30.21 -8.69
CA SER A 86 -21.97 -30.60 -7.58
C SER A 86 -23.09 -29.58 -7.40
N ARG A 87 -24.36 -30.03 -7.51
CA ARG A 87 -25.53 -29.17 -7.27
C ARG A 87 -25.52 -28.48 -5.92
N ALA A 88 -25.11 -29.20 -4.88
CA ALA A 88 -25.05 -28.66 -3.53
C ALA A 88 -24.00 -27.55 -3.42
N HIS A 89 -22.81 -27.74 -4.00
CA HIS A 89 -21.77 -26.72 -3.98
C HIS A 89 -22.10 -25.53 -4.88
N ASP A 90 -22.72 -25.76 -6.06
CA ASP A 90 -23.19 -24.68 -6.91
C ASP A 90 -24.29 -23.84 -6.25
N TYR A 91 -25.25 -24.49 -5.60
CA TYR A 91 -26.27 -23.81 -4.80
C TYR A 91 -25.63 -22.97 -3.68
N LEU A 92 -24.72 -23.56 -2.91
CA LEU A 92 -24.06 -22.90 -1.79
C LEU A 92 -23.26 -21.67 -2.25
N ARG A 93 -22.50 -21.80 -3.35
CA ARG A 93 -21.76 -20.71 -3.98
C ARG A 93 -22.69 -19.59 -4.40
N GLN A 94 -23.75 -19.88 -5.15
CA GLN A 94 -24.69 -18.88 -5.64
C GLN A 94 -25.48 -18.22 -4.50
N ALA A 95 -25.92 -18.98 -3.50
CA ALA A 95 -26.62 -18.45 -2.33
C ALA A 95 -25.71 -17.49 -1.54
N TYR A 96 -24.43 -17.84 -1.36
CA TYR A 96 -23.45 -16.96 -0.74
C TYR A 96 -23.31 -15.65 -1.51
N LEU A 97 -23.13 -15.70 -2.84
CA LEU A 97 -22.95 -14.51 -3.67
C LEU A 97 -24.18 -13.61 -3.69
N LEU A 98 -25.39 -14.17 -3.74
CA LEU A 98 -26.64 -13.40 -3.62
C LEU A 98 -26.73 -12.64 -2.29
N ASN A 99 -26.40 -13.30 -1.18
CA ASN A 99 -26.41 -12.66 0.15
C ASN A 99 -25.32 -11.58 0.25
N ALA A 100 -24.12 -11.83 -0.29
CA ALA A 100 -23.02 -10.87 -0.32
C ALA A 100 -23.39 -9.60 -1.10
N GLU A 101 -23.97 -9.77 -2.30
CA GLU A 101 -24.46 -8.65 -3.11
C GLU A 101 -25.57 -7.88 -2.42
N TYR A 102 -26.54 -8.57 -1.81
CA TYR A 102 -27.62 -7.93 -1.06
C TYR A 102 -27.08 -7.06 0.08
N MET A 103 -26.16 -7.57 0.90
CA MET A 103 -25.57 -6.79 2.00
C MET A 103 -24.85 -5.53 1.49
N GLN A 104 -24.07 -5.64 0.41
CA GLN A 104 -23.37 -4.50 -0.18
C GLN A 104 -24.36 -3.46 -0.74
N ARG A 105 -25.41 -3.90 -1.45
CA ARG A 105 -26.43 -3.02 -2.02
C ARG A 105 -27.28 -2.34 -0.94
N MET A 106 -27.55 -3.02 0.18
CA MET A 106 -28.25 -2.41 1.31
C MET A 106 -27.46 -1.25 1.92
N ILE A 107 -26.15 -1.42 2.12
CA ILE A 107 -25.29 -0.35 2.65
C ILE A 107 -25.18 0.80 1.63
N ALA A 108 -25.14 0.50 0.34
CA ALA A 108 -25.07 1.50 -0.72
C ALA A 108 -26.26 2.47 -0.73
N LEU A 109 -27.42 2.10 -0.16
CA LEU A 109 -28.57 2.98 0.02
C LEU A 109 -28.37 4.11 1.05
N SER A 110 -27.35 3.98 1.92
CA SER A 110 -27.02 5.03 2.89
C SER A 110 -26.36 6.24 2.19
N PRO A 111 -26.57 7.47 2.70
CA PRO A 111 -25.87 8.65 2.18
C PRO A 111 -24.35 8.49 2.24
N GLU A 112 -23.65 9.15 1.32
CA GLU A 112 -22.18 9.13 1.28
C GLU A 112 -21.61 9.75 2.56
N SER A 113 -20.83 8.97 3.29
CA SER A 113 -20.19 9.35 4.55
C SER A 113 -19.01 8.44 4.87
N GLN A 114 -18.13 8.88 5.76
CA GLN A 114 -17.04 8.04 6.26
C GLN A 114 -17.58 6.80 6.99
N GLU A 115 -18.70 6.92 7.69
CA GLU A 115 -19.36 5.82 8.37
C GLU A 115 -19.88 4.76 7.39
N LYS A 116 -20.48 5.18 6.26
CA LYS A 116 -20.86 4.27 5.17
C LYS A 116 -19.64 3.51 4.62
N ASN A 117 -18.54 4.21 4.38
CA ASN A 117 -17.31 3.59 3.87
C ASN A 117 -16.76 2.57 4.88
N ARG A 118 -16.76 2.89 6.19
CA ARG A 118 -16.40 1.93 7.25
C ARG A 118 -17.32 0.71 7.25
N LEU A 119 -18.61 0.92 7.23
CA LEU A 119 -19.59 -0.17 7.24
C LEU A 119 -19.43 -1.07 6.00
N MET A 120 -19.24 -0.48 4.82
CA MET A 120 -18.96 -1.21 3.58
C MET A 120 -17.69 -2.04 3.69
N PHE A 121 -16.61 -1.46 4.20
CA PHE A 121 -15.34 -2.14 4.40
C PHE A 121 -15.48 -3.34 5.36
N PHE A 122 -16.03 -3.13 6.56
CA PHE A 122 -16.17 -4.21 7.54
C PHE A 122 -17.17 -5.29 7.11
N THR A 123 -18.25 -4.91 6.42
CA THR A 123 -19.18 -5.89 5.83
C THR A 123 -18.46 -6.76 4.79
N ARG A 124 -17.62 -6.19 3.96
CA ARG A 124 -16.78 -6.95 3.03
C ARG A 124 -15.87 -7.94 3.76
N GLN A 125 -15.22 -7.52 4.87
CA GLN A 125 -14.40 -8.43 5.67
C GLN A 125 -15.22 -9.63 6.20
N VAL A 126 -16.43 -9.39 6.70
CA VAL A 126 -17.32 -10.45 7.17
C VAL A 126 -17.74 -11.38 6.03
N VAL A 127 -18.17 -10.81 4.92
CA VAL A 127 -18.55 -11.56 3.72
C VAL A 127 -17.39 -12.44 3.25
N ASP A 128 -16.19 -11.88 3.13
CA ASP A 128 -15.01 -12.61 2.67
C ASP A 128 -14.62 -13.74 3.63
N ALA A 129 -14.71 -13.50 4.95
CA ALA A 129 -14.44 -14.51 5.96
C ALA A 129 -15.44 -15.69 5.90
N LEU A 130 -16.72 -15.41 5.61
CA LEU A 130 -17.78 -16.41 5.56
C LEU A 130 -17.90 -17.12 4.20
N ALA A 131 -16.98 -16.87 3.26
CA ALA A 131 -17.01 -17.55 1.97
C ALA A 131 -16.94 -19.08 2.13
N PRO A 132 -17.81 -19.84 1.47
CA PRO A 132 -17.83 -21.30 1.56
C PRO A 132 -16.49 -21.96 1.16
N SER A 133 -15.69 -21.29 0.35
CA SER A 133 -14.34 -21.74 -0.02
C SER A 133 -13.37 -21.82 1.15
N ASN A 134 -13.62 -21.12 2.25
CA ASN A 134 -12.71 -21.02 3.39
C ASN A 134 -12.86 -22.17 4.40
N PHE A 135 -13.86 -23.04 4.23
CA PHE A 135 -14.20 -24.05 5.22
C PHE A 135 -14.10 -25.46 4.67
N ILE A 136 -13.52 -26.37 5.47
CA ILE A 136 -13.37 -27.80 5.14
C ILE A 136 -14.71 -28.44 4.75
N ALA A 137 -15.78 -28.13 5.49
CA ALA A 137 -17.10 -28.75 5.31
C ALA A 137 -17.81 -28.32 4.02
N THR A 138 -17.43 -27.21 3.44
CA THR A 138 -18.13 -26.60 2.29
C THR A 138 -17.27 -26.44 1.05
N ASN A 139 -15.95 -26.67 1.17
CA ASN A 139 -15.01 -26.52 0.05
C ASN A 139 -14.82 -27.86 -0.70
N PRO A 140 -15.33 -28.03 -1.93
CA PRO A 140 -15.17 -29.27 -2.70
C PRO A 140 -13.71 -29.52 -3.12
N GLU A 141 -12.89 -28.48 -3.24
CA GLU A 141 -11.47 -28.62 -3.58
C GLU A 141 -10.67 -29.28 -2.45
N PHE A 142 -11.07 -29.07 -1.19
CA PHE A 142 -10.48 -29.77 -0.05
C PHE A 142 -10.70 -31.28 -0.15
N ILE A 143 -11.95 -31.70 -0.44
CA ILE A 143 -12.30 -33.11 -0.58
C ILE A 143 -11.55 -33.73 -1.75
N GLN A 144 -11.50 -33.05 -2.89
CA GLN A 144 -10.79 -33.52 -4.07
C GLN A 144 -9.29 -33.68 -3.78
N ALA A 145 -8.65 -32.66 -3.19
CA ALA A 145 -7.24 -32.72 -2.83
C ALA A 145 -6.93 -33.87 -1.84
N ALA A 146 -7.80 -34.10 -0.87
CA ALA A 146 -7.63 -35.20 0.09
C ALA A 146 -7.72 -36.57 -0.58
N LEU A 147 -8.64 -36.74 -1.53
CA LEU A 147 -8.79 -37.99 -2.30
C LEU A 147 -7.59 -38.21 -3.24
N ASP A 148 -7.21 -37.20 -4.01
CA ASP A 148 -6.11 -37.28 -5.00
C ASP A 148 -4.77 -37.55 -4.35
N THR A 149 -4.54 -37.07 -3.12
CA THR A 149 -3.30 -37.25 -2.37
C THR A 149 -3.37 -38.37 -1.31
N GLN A 150 -4.46 -39.14 -1.28
CA GLN A 150 -4.70 -40.17 -0.26
C GLN A 150 -4.56 -39.64 1.19
N GLY A 151 -4.98 -38.40 1.41
CA GLY A 151 -4.95 -37.71 2.71
C GLY A 151 -3.65 -36.96 3.00
N ASP A 152 -2.64 -37.00 2.13
CA ASP A 152 -1.36 -36.32 2.39
C ASP A 152 -1.53 -34.78 2.39
N SER A 153 -2.45 -34.24 1.59
CA SER A 153 -2.79 -32.81 1.62
C SER A 153 -3.26 -32.34 3.01
N ILE A 154 -4.00 -33.16 3.74
CA ILE A 154 -4.46 -32.83 5.11
C ILE A 154 -3.26 -32.73 6.05
N ARG A 155 -2.36 -33.72 6.00
CA ARG A 155 -1.14 -33.75 6.83
C ARG A 155 -0.26 -32.52 6.55
N LEU A 156 -0.03 -32.21 5.27
CA LEU A 156 0.76 -31.04 4.85
C LEU A 156 0.07 -29.73 5.25
N GLY A 157 -1.26 -29.65 5.12
CA GLY A 157 -2.05 -28.48 5.54
C GLY A 157 -1.91 -28.19 7.04
N ILE A 158 -1.97 -29.24 7.88
CA ILE A 158 -1.75 -29.11 9.33
C ILE A 158 -0.31 -28.66 9.62
N GLN A 159 0.69 -29.24 8.93
CA GLN A 159 2.10 -28.82 9.10
C GLN A 159 2.31 -27.35 8.72
N ASN A 160 1.74 -26.89 7.61
CA ASN A 160 1.81 -25.49 7.19
C ASN A 160 1.15 -24.56 8.22
N MET A 161 -0.03 -24.95 8.73
CA MET A 161 -0.74 -24.17 9.76
C MET A 161 0.06 -24.06 11.07
N LEU A 162 0.64 -25.18 11.53
CA LEU A 162 1.46 -25.17 12.75
C LEU A 162 2.72 -24.32 12.59
N GLY A 163 3.40 -24.40 11.43
CA GLY A 163 4.54 -23.55 11.14
C GLY A 163 4.20 -22.07 11.09
N ASP A 164 3.02 -21.71 10.57
CA ASP A 164 2.55 -20.32 10.53
C ASP A 164 2.10 -19.82 11.92
N LEU A 165 1.55 -20.69 12.77
CA LEU A 165 1.26 -20.38 14.17
C LEU A 165 2.55 -20.08 14.96
N GLU A 166 3.62 -20.84 14.75
CA GLU A 166 4.93 -20.58 15.36
C GLU A 166 5.52 -19.25 14.88
N LYS A 167 5.39 -18.93 13.59
CA LYS A 167 5.80 -17.64 13.02
C LYS A 167 4.91 -16.46 13.46
N GLY A 168 3.68 -16.74 13.89
CA GLY A 168 2.65 -15.75 14.22
C GLY A 168 2.11 -14.98 13.01
N ARG A 169 2.20 -15.54 11.79
CA ARG A 169 1.68 -14.97 10.54
C ARG A 169 1.46 -16.03 9.47
N ILE A 170 0.58 -15.74 8.52
CA ILE A 170 0.34 -16.61 7.36
C ILE A 170 1.51 -16.48 6.37
N SER A 171 2.07 -17.59 5.93
CA SER A 171 3.10 -17.63 4.89
C SER A 171 2.46 -17.39 3.51
N MET A 172 2.80 -16.27 2.88
CA MET A 172 2.30 -15.88 1.55
C MET A 172 3.25 -16.24 0.42
N THR A 173 4.48 -16.62 0.74
CA THR A 173 5.53 -16.98 -0.23
C THR A 173 6.48 -18.00 0.39
N ASP A 174 7.22 -18.73 -0.45
CA ASP A 174 8.38 -19.51 0.01
C ASP A 174 9.52 -18.55 0.36
N GLU A 175 9.66 -18.28 1.66
CA GLU A 175 10.66 -17.35 2.18
C GLU A 175 12.09 -17.90 2.12
N SER A 176 12.25 -19.21 2.02
CA SER A 176 13.57 -19.86 2.04
C SER A 176 14.42 -19.55 0.81
N VAL A 177 13.78 -19.03 -0.25
CA VAL A 177 14.42 -18.69 -1.53
C VAL A 177 15.06 -17.30 -1.51
N PHE A 178 14.64 -16.43 -0.57
CA PHE A 178 15.02 -15.01 -0.56
C PHE A 178 15.96 -14.67 0.59
N GLU A 179 17.01 -13.91 0.27
CA GLU A 179 17.96 -13.38 1.25
C GLU A 179 18.36 -11.95 0.86
N VAL A 180 18.15 -10.98 1.77
CA VAL A 180 18.50 -9.58 1.56
C VAL A 180 20.01 -9.39 1.53
N GLY A 181 20.50 -8.82 0.45
CA GLY A 181 21.92 -8.63 0.15
C GLY A 181 22.55 -9.78 -0.64
N VAL A 182 21.79 -10.86 -0.93
CA VAL A 182 22.26 -12.00 -1.75
C VAL A 182 21.50 -12.07 -3.07
N ASN A 183 20.17 -12.10 -3.03
CA ASN A 183 19.32 -12.10 -4.22
C ASN A 183 18.20 -11.05 -4.19
N LEU A 184 18.08 -10.28 -3.10
CA LEU A 184 17.27 -9.06 -2.98
C LEU A 184 18.19 -7.92 -2.52
N ALA A 185 17.89 -6.67 -2.92
CA ALA A 185 18.69 -5.49 -2.60
C ALA A 185 20.17 -5.66 -2.99
N THR A 186 20.43 -6.11 -4.20
CA THR A 186 21.77 -6.49 -4.67
C THR A 186 22.47 -5.40 -5.46
N THR A 187 21.86 -4.23 -5.66
CA THR A 187 22.49 -3.11 -6.35
C THR A 187 23.73 -2.65 -5.56
N ALA A 188 24.89 -2.68 -6.22
CA ALA A 188 26.18 -2.39 -5.60
C ALA A 188 26.23 -0.96 -5.03
N GLY A 189 26.69 -0.82 -3.80
CA GLY A 189 26.79 0.46 -3.10
C GLY A 189 27.43 0.32 -1.73
N ALA A 190 27.36 1.38 -0.94
CA ALA A 190 27.83 1.39 0.44
C ALA A 190 27.02 2.34 1.31
N VAL A 191 26.92 2.03 2.59
CA VAL A 191 26.46 2.95 3.63
C VAL A 191 27.54 4.00 3.86
N VAL A 192 27.19 5.28 3.71
CA VAL A 192 28.12 6.42 3.84
C VAL A 192 27.78 7.32 5.04
N TYR A 193 26.65 7.09 5.66
CA TYR A 193 26.24 7.78 6.89
C TYR A 193 25.21 6.93 7.64
N GLU A 194 25.18 7.05 8.95
CA GLU A 194 24.15 6.45 9.80
C GLU A 194 23.88 7.29 11.05
N ASN A 195 22.68 7.16 11.56
CA ASN A 195 22.27 7.60 12.88
C ASN A 195 21.24 6.62 13.45
N GLU A 196 20.61 6.94 14.59
CA GLU A 196 19.63 6.06 15.24
C GLU A 196 18.35 5.82 14.43
N VAL A 197 18.07 6.64 13.38
CA VAL A 197 16.84 6.58 12.57
C VAL A 197 17.10 5.90 11.24
N MET A 198 18.26 6.13 10.62
CA MET A 198 18.51 5.64 9.26
C MET A 198 19.97 5.34 8.95
N GLN A 199 20.19 4.51 7.94
CA GLN A 199 21.43 4.45 7.15
C GLN A 199 21.21 5.13 5.80
N LEU A 200 22.20 5.90 5.33
CA LEU A 200 22.21 6.48 3.98
C LEU A 200 23.11 5.66 3.06
N ILE A 201 22.52 5.02 2.08
CA ILE A 201 23.21 4.21 1.08
C ILE A 201 23.54 5.07 -0.13
N GLN A 202 24.79 5.07 -0.58
CA GLN A 202 25.22 5.61 -1.88
C GLN A 202 25.50 4.45 -2.83
N TYR A 203 24.83 4.43 -3.99
CA TYR A 203 25.02 3.37 -4.97
C TYR A 203 26.20 3.65 -5.91
N MET A 204 26.86 2.58 -6.32
CA MET A 204 28.01 2.64 -7.24
C MET A 204 27.53 3.01 -8.65
N PRO A 205 28.10 4.05 -9.29
CA PRO A 205 27.77 4.39 -10.66
C PRO A 205 28.06 3.25 -11.65
N GLN A 206 27.16 3.06 -12.61
CA GLN A 206 27.31 2.05 -13.67
C GLN A 206 27.61 2.69 -15.03
N THR A 207 27.71 4.01 -15.10
CA THR A 207 28.02 4.77 -16.30
C THR A 207 29.30 5.61 -16.12
N LYS A 208 29.99 5.94 -17.22
CA LYS A 208 31.21 6.76 -17.18
C LYS A 208 30.94 8.22 -16.78
N LYS A 209 29.72 8.70 -17.05
CA LYS A 209 29.26 10.04 -16.72
C LYS A 209 27.92 9.92 -15.95
N VAL A 210 27.70 10.82 -15.03
CA VAL A 210 26.48 10.90 -14.24
C VAL A 210 25.94 12.33 -14.19
N ALA A 211 24.67 12.49 -13.89
CA ALA A 211 24.08 13.80 -13.60
C ALA A 211 24.82 14.47 -12.42
N ALA A 212 25.07 15.77 -12.54
CA ALA A 212 25.77 16.53 -11.48
C ALA A 212 24.95 16.63 -10.19
N ARG A 213 23.61 16.77 -10.30
CA ARG A 213 22.70 16.70 -9.17
C ARG A 213 22.43 15.24 -8.83
N PRO A 214 22.78 14.76 -7.62
CA PRO A 214 22.46 13.41 -7.20
C PRO A 214 20.98 13.31 -6.83
N LEU A 215 20.45 12.09 -6.84
CA LEU A 215 19.07 11.76 -6.46
C LEU A 215 19.04 11.16 -5.05
N LEU A 216 18.30 11.78 -4.13
CA LEU A 216 17.89 11.18 -2.85
C LEU A 216 16.59 10.41 -3.02
N ILE A 217 16.53 9.17 -2.55
CA ILE A 217 15.30 8.38 -2.47
C ILE A 217 14.91 8.22 -1.00
N VAL A 218 13.68 8.62 -0.68
CA VAL A 218 13.06 8.48 0.65
C VAL A 218 11.90 7.47 0.55
N PRO A 219 12.15 6.20 0.88
CA PRO A 219 11.13 5.16 0.86
C PRO A 219 10.18 5.30 2.07
N PRO A 220 9.04 4.58 2.10
CA PRO A 220 8.22 4.49 3.29
C PRO A 220 9.01 3.88 4.48
N CYS A 221 8.70 4.35 5.70
CA CYS A 221 9.28 3.81 6.93
C CYS A 221 8.48 2.62 7.50
N ILE A 222 7.37 2.26 6.87
CA ILE A 222 6.44 1.21 7.28
C ILE A 222 6.97 -0.18 6.93
N ASN A 223 7.63 -0.29 5.77
CA ASN A 223 8.28 -1.49 5.28
C ASN A 223 9.73 -1.20 4.89
N LYS A 224 10.47 -2.24 4.58
CA LYS A 224 11.87 -2.14 4.17
C LYS A 224 12.03 -1.47 2.81
N PHE A 225 13.10 -0.70 2.64
CA PHE A 225 13.37 0.08 1.43
C PHE A 225 13.50 -0.75 0.16
N TYR A 226 13.83 -2.04 0.27
CA TYR A 226 14.19 -2.86 -0.89
C TYR A 226 13.01 -3.19 -1.81
N ILE A 227 11.81 -2.72 -1.52
CA ILE A 227 10.75 -2.64 -2.54
C ILE A 227 11.23 -1.91 -3.80
N LEU A 228 12.10 -0.91 -3.64
CA LEU A 228 12.68 -0.13 -4.73
C LEU A 228 13.96 -0.77 -5.30
N ASP A 229 14.46 -1.85 -4.69
CA ASP A 229 15.65 -2.60 -5.09
C ASP A 229 15.44 -4.11 -4.84
N LEU A 230 14.37 -4.68 -5.42
CA LEU A 230 14.04 -6.10 -5.26
C LEU A 230 15.10 -6.98 -5.95
N GLN A 231 14.74 -7.61 -7.06
CA GLN A 231 15.67 -8.35 -7.91
C GLN A 231 16.21 -7.43 -9.02
N PRO A 232 17.32 -7.77 -9.67
CA PRO A 232 17.95 -6.92 -10.68
C PRO A 232 16.99 -6.43 -11.80
N GLU A 233 16.07 -7.29 -12.21
CA GLU A 233 15.14 -7.00 -13.31
C GLU A 233 13.95 -6.12 -12.90
N ASN A 234 13.68 -5.94 -11.61
CA ASN A 234 12.59 -5.11 -11.10
C ASN A 234 13.05 -4.06 -10.07
N SER A 235 14.34 -3.69 -10.09
CA SER A 235 14.91 -2.65 -9.26
C SER A 235 14.81 -1.27 -9.92
N LEU A 236 14.05 -0.35 -9.30
CA LEU A 236 14.00 1.06 -9.70
C LEU A 236 15.33 1.77 -9.42
N VAL A 237 16.00 1.43 -8.32
CA VAL A 237 17.31 1.93 -7.94
C VAL A 237 18.34 1.60 -9.02
N ARG A 238 18.44 0.32 -9.39
CA ARG A 238 19.35 -0.15 -10.43
C ARG A 238 19.07 0.55 -11.77
N PHE A 239 17.80 0.62 -12.16
CA PHE A 239 17.40 1.34 -13.36
C PHE A 239 17.89 2.79 -13.35
N ALA A 240 17.69 3.53 -12.25
CA ALA A 240 18.15 4.92 -12.16
C ALA A 240 19.68 5.04 -12.25
N VAL A 241 20.43 4.14 -11.61
CA VAL A 241 21.90 4.11 -11.69
C VAL A 241 22.39 3.80 -13.10
N GLU A 242 21.76 2.83 -13.79
CA GLU A 242 22.06 2.47 -15.19
C GLU A 242 21.74 3.62 -16.17
N GLN A 243 20.82 4.52 -15.81
CA GLN A 243 20.50 5.72 -16.58
C GLN A 243 21.38 6.93 -16.22
N GLY A 244 22.45 6.72 -15.46
CA GLY A 244 23.43 7.77 -15.15
C GLY A 244 23.05 8.68 -13.99
N GLN A 245 22.18 8.24 -13.08
CA GLN A 245 21.93 8.96 -11.84
C GLN A 245 22.94 8.54 -10.76
N THR A 246 23.39 9.51 -9.93
CA THR A 246 24.06 9.21 -8.67
C THR A 246 22.98 9.07 -7.60
N VAL A 247 22.68 7.84 -7.20
CA VAL A 247 21.55 7.55 -6.29
C VAL A 247 22.04 7.40 -4.86
N PHE A 248 21.35 8.09 -3.95
CA PHE A 248 21.38 7.86 -2.51
C PHE A 248 20.00 7.43 -2.03
N LEU A 249 19.95 6.56 -1.04
CA LEU A 249 18.70 6.02 -0.53
C LEU A 249 18.74 5.90 1.00
N ILE A 250 17.65 6.32 1.65
CA ILE A 250 17.45 6.13 3.09
C ILE A 250 17.01 4.69 3.36
N SER A 251 17.76 3.97 4.17
CA SER A 251 17.36 2.70 4.79
C SER A 251 16.94 2.97 6.23
N TRP A 252 15.63 3.01 6.48
CA TRP A 252 15.10 3.23 7.82
C TRP A 252 15.44 2.07 8.75
N ARG A 253 15.81 2.41 10.00
CA ARG A 253 16.05 1.42 11.04
C ARG A 253 14.73 0.80 11.51
N ASN A 254 14.73 -0.50 11.79
CA ASN A 254 13.63 -1.09 12.54
C ASN A 254 13.66 -0.56 13.99
N VAL A 255 12.54 0.00 14.46
CA VAL A 255 12.47 0.65 15.76
C VAL A 255 12.37 -0.39 16.87
N THR A 256 13.25 -0.28 17.85
CA THR A 256 13.27 -1.06 19.08
C THR A 256 12.70 -0.25 20.25
N ALA A 257 12.44 -0.88 21.39
CA ALA A 257 11.77 -0.23 22.52
C ALA A 257 12.48 1.02 23.03
N ASP A 258 13.81 1.07 22.96
CA ASP A 258 14.63 2.23 23.31
C ASP A 258 14.43 3.44 22.38
N LEU A 259 14.01 3.20 21.15
CA LEU A 259 13.69 4.22 20.14
C LEU A 259 12.19 4.55 20.06
N GLY A 260 11.38 3.95 20.92
CA GLY A 260 9.93 4.14 20.94
C GLY A 260 9.47 5.58 21.29
N HIS A 261 10.39 6.48 21.63
CA HIS A 261 10.14 7.89 21.93
C HIS A 261 10.22 8.79 20.69
N LEU A 262 10.69 8.30 19.54
CA LEU A 262 10.91 9.10 18.34
C LEU A 262 9.60 9.69 17.81
N THR A 263 9.69 10.95 17.39
CA THR A 263 8.57 11.76 16.92
C THR A 263 8.57 11.93 15.41
N TRP A 264 7.53 12.57 14.87
CA TRP A 264 7.49 13.00 13.46
C TRP A 264 8.67 13.93 13.13
N ASP A 265 8.94 14.89 14.01
CA ASP A 265 10.06 15.85 13.85
C ASP A 265 11.42 15.14 13.81
N ASP A 266 11.62 14.10 14.62
CA ASP A 266 12.85 13.29 14.58
C ASP A 266 13.05 12.62 13.21
N TYR A 267 11.95 12.11 12.60
CA TYR A 267 12.02 11.52 11.26
C TYR A 267 12.33 12.56 10.19
N LEU A 268 11.83 13.80 10.30
CA LEU A 268 12.18 14.88 9.38
C LEU A 268 13.66 15.29 9.52
N GLU A 269 14.09 15.61 10.73
CA GLU A 269 15.44 16.15 11.01
C GLU A 269 16.53 15.11 10.78
N LYS A 270 16.36 13.91 11.36
CA LYS A 270 17.37 12.85 11.33
C LYS A 270 17.29 11.99 10.05
N GLY A 271 16.20 12.11 9.31
CA GLY A 271 15.96 11.44 8.02
C GLY A 271 16.33 12.34 6.83
N PRO A 272 15.35 12.84 6.05
CA PRO A 272 15.62 13.54 4.79
C PRO A 272 16.43 14.83 4.96
N ILE A 273 16.22 15.64 6.01
CA ILE A 273 16.99 16.88 6.21
C ILE A 273 18.48 16.53 6.38
N LYS A 274 18.79 15.56 7.25
CA LYS A 274 20.17 15.11 7.44
C LYS A 274 20.75 14.43 6.20
N ALA A 275 19.98 13.62 5.50
CA ALA A 275 20.43 12.98 4.27
C ALA A 275 20.81 14.01 3.18
N ILE A 276 19.99 15.06 3.00
CA ILE A 276 20.25 16.16 2.08
C ILE A 276 21.58 16.87 2.45
N GLU A 277 21.78 17.18 3.74
CA GLU A 277 23.02 17.80 4.23
C GLU A 277 24.25 16.96 3.88
N VAL A 278 24.21 15.67 4.21
CA VAL A 278 25.30 14.70 3.97
C VAL A 278 25.60 14.58 2.49
N MET A 279 24.58 14.42 1.64
CA MET A 279 24.73 14.31 0.20
C MET A 279 25.36 15.55 -0.42
N LYS A 280 24.92 16.75 -0.02
CA LYS A 280 25.49 18.02 -0.49
C LYS A 280 26.98 18.11 -0.17
N LYS A 281 27.40 17.66 1.03
CA LYS A 281 28.80 17.63 1.43
C LYS A 281 29.61 16.58 0.65
N ILE A 282 29.11 15.36 0.51
CA ILE A 282 29.78 14.28 -0.26
C ILE A 282 29.98 14.70 -1.73
N ARG A 283 28.93 15.27 -2.35
CA ARG A 283 28.95 15.60 -3.78
C ARG A 283 29.43 17.01 -4.09
N LYS A 284 29.66 17.84 -3.06
CA LYS A 284 30.04 19.26 -3.18
C LYS A 284 29.11 20.01 -4.14
N THR A 285 27.81 19.82 -3.98
CA THR A 285 26.76 20.42 -4.79
C THR A 285 25.85 21.30 -3.94
N PRO A 286 25.36 22.44 -4.46
CA PRO A 286 24.39 23.25 -3.73
C PRO A 286 23.01 22.63 -3.68
N GLN A 287 22.64 21.84 -4.68
CA GLN A 287 21.30 21.24 -4.82
C GLN A 287 21.38 19.78 -5.24
N ILE A 288 20.32 19.05 -4.88
CA ILE A 288 20.08 17.66 -5.26
C ILE A 288 18.72 17.51 -5.93
N ASN A 289 18.39 16.36 -6.49
CA ASN A 289 17.04 15.93 -6.80
C ASN A 289 16.56 14.97 -5.71
N ALA A 290 15.25 14.93 -5.46
CA ALA A 290 14.69 14.09 -4.42
C ALA A 290 13.48 13.30 -4.92
N LEU A 291 13.30 12.08 -4.39
CA LEU A 291 12.16 11.21 -4.66
C LEU A 291 11.61 10.70 -3.33
N GLY A 292 10.30 10.85 -3.11
CA GLY A 292 9.59 10.27 -2.00
C GLY A 292 8.55 9.25 -2.46
N PHE A 293 8.46 8.11 -1.77
CA PHE A 293 7.47 7.07 -2.05
C PHE A 293 6.53 6.88 -0.87
N CYS A 294 5.21 6.93 -1.13
CA CYS A 294 4.15 6.75 -0.15
C CYS A 294 4.32 7.72 1.05
N VAL A 295 4.27 7.25 2.31
CA VAL A 295 4.54 8.09 3.49
C VAL A 295 5.95 8.71 3.45
N GLY A 296 6.93 8.09 2.80
CA GLY A 296 8.23 8.70 2.55
C GLY A 296 8.14 9.98 1.72
N GLY A 297 7.17 10.06 0.81
CA GLY A 297 6.85 11.29 0.06
C GLY A 297 6.23 12.37 0.96
N THR A 298 5.33 12.01 1.87
CA THR A 298 4.75 12.93 2.85
C THR A 298 5.82 13.47 3.80
N ILE A 299 6.70 12.59 4.33
CA ILE A 299 7.86 12.95 5.17
C ILE A 299 8.79 13.91 4.42
N LEU A 300 9.17 13.55 3.19
CA LEU A 300 10.08 14.36 2.37
C LEU A 300 9.48 15.74 2.05
N THR A 301 8.21 15.80 1.62
CA THR A 301 7.56 17.07 1.30
C THR A 301 7.42 17.97 2.54
N SER A 302 7.10 17.39 3.70
CA SER A 302 7.09 18.10 4.99
C SER A 302 8.47 18.65 5.34
N ALA A 303 9.53 17.85 5.17
CA ALA A 303 10.92 18.28 5.42
C ALA A 303 11.34 19.42 4.47
N LEU A 304 10.92 19.37 3.20
CA LEU A 304 11.20 20.45 2.23
C LEU A 304 10.47 21.74 2.60
N ALA A 305 9.22 21.65 3.07
CA ALA A 305 8.49 22.85 3.56
C ALA A 305 9.17 23.47 4.80
N VAL A 306 9.69 22.65 5.72
CA VAL A 306 10.52 23.11 6.86
C VAL A 306 11.79 23.80 6.36
N LEU A 307 12.55 23.20 5.43
CA LEU A 307 13.75 23.81 4.88
C LEU A 307 13.47 25.13 4.17
N ARG A 308 12.37 25.22 3.42
CA ARG A 308 11.91 26.48 2.81
C ARG A 308 11.56 27.54 3.86
N ALA A 309 10.94 27.15 4.96
CA ALA A 309 10.65 28.07 6.08
C ALA A 309 11.95 28.61 6.73
N ARG A 310 13.01 27.80 6.76
CA ARG A 310 14.37 28.19 7.19
C ARG A 310 15.13 29.04 6.14
N GLY A 311 14.54 29.29 4.97
CA GLY A 311 15.19 30.01 3.88
C GLY A 311 16.19 29.17 3.06
N GLU A 312 16.12 27.85 3.15
CA GLU A 312 16.99 26.92 2.44
C GLU A 312 16.34 26.38 1.16
N ASP A 313 17.14 26.25 0.10
CA ASP A 313 16.74 25.71 -1.23
C ASP A 313 17.68 24.58 -1.68
N PRO A 314 17.67 23.43 -1.02
CA PRO A 314 18.59 22.36 -1.32
C PRO A 314 18.13 21.40 -2.43
N VAL A 315 16.86 21.46 -2.88
CA VAL A 315 16.27 20.53 -3.84
C VAL A 315 15.81 21.24 -5.10
N ALA A 316 16.32 20.79 -6.24
CA ALA A 316 16.04 21.37 -7.56
C ALA A 316 14.83 20.76 -8.24
N ALA A 317 14.51 19.50 -7.96
CA ALA A 317 13.33 18.81 -8.49
C ALA A 317 12.88 17.69 -7.54
N LEU A 318 11.58 17.50 -7.42
CA LEU A 318 10.94 16.54 -6.52
C LEU A 318 10.12 15.52 -7.31
N THR A 319 10.27 14.23 -7.00
CA THR A 319 9.41 13.16 -7.47
C THR A 319 8.57 12.61 -6.31
N LEU A 320 7.27 12.47 -6.49
CA LEU A 320 6.36 11.88 -5.53
C LEU A 320 5.67 10.66 -6.15
N LEU A 321 5.86 9.49 -5.56
CA LEU A 321 5.25 8.25 -6.01
C LEU A 321 4.16 7.85 -5.02
N THR A 322 2.92 7.73 -5.50
CA THR A 322 1.75 7.31 -4.69
C THR A 322 1.75 7.93 -3.29
N THR A 323 1.81 9.26 -3.23
CA THR A 323 1.96 10.06 -2.01
C THR A 323 0.69 10.84 -1.72
N LEU A 324 0.24 10.86 -0.45
CA LEU A 324 -0.80 11.76 0.04
C LEU A 324 -0.18 13.06 0.60
N LEU A 325 -0.69 14.18 0.13
CA LEU A 325 -0.49 15.52 0.70
C LEU A 325 -1.82 16.11 1.18
N ASP A 326 -2.91 15.68 0.60
CA ASP A 326 -4.30 15.87 1.04
C ASP A 326 -4.83 14.51 1.53
N PHE A 327 -5.43 14.47 2.71
CA PHE A 327 -5.99 13.27 3.33
C PHE A 327 -7.52 13.29 3.35
N SER A 328 -8.15 14.11 2.51
CA SER A 328 -9.63 14.20 2.42
C SER A 328 -10.27 12.87 2.02
N ASP A 329 -9.58 12.09 1.18
CA ASP A 329 -9.86 10.68 0.94
C ASP A 329 -8.52 9.93 1.02
N ALA A 330 -8.28 9.28 2.15
CA ALA A 330 -7.09 8.50 2.42
C ALA A 330 -7.33 6.99 2.20
N GLY A 331 -8.25 6.65 1.31
CA GLY A 331 -8.56 5.29 0.92
C GLY A 331 -9.07 4.43 2.08
N GLU A 332 -8.90 3.12 1.95
CA GLU A 332 -9.43 2.15 2.92
C GLU A 332 -8.74 2.24 4.29
N LEU A 333 -7.53 2.80 4.40
CA LEU A 333 -6.88 3.03 5.69
C LEU A 333 -7.66 4.00 6.58
N ALA A 334 -8.40 4.95 6.01
CA ALA A 334 -9.28 5.85 6.76
C ALA A 334 -10.37 5.12 7.55
N CYS A 335 -10.72 3.88 7.16
CA CYS A 335 -11.69 3.06 7.89
C CYS A 335 -11.22 2.67 9.30
N PHE A 336 -9.91 2.72 9.56
CA PHE A 336 -9.30 2.40 10.86
C PHE A 336 -8.99 3.64 11.71
N VAL A 337 -9.34 4.83 11.22
CA VAL A 337 -9.00 6.11 11.87
C VAL A 337 -10.26 6.87 12.22
N ASP A 338 -10.50 7.02 13.52
CA ASP A 338 -11.52 7.88 14.11
C ASP A 338 -11.01 8.51 15.40
N GLU A 339 -11.75 9.45 15.99
CA GLU A 339 -11.35 10.14 17.21
C GLU A 339 -11.03 9.18 18.36
N SER A 340 -11.84 8.13 18.53
CA SER A 340 -11.66 7.17 19.64
C SER A 340 -10.42 6.31 19.45
N SER A 341 -10.15 5.84 18.23
CA SER A 341 -8.98 5.02 17.91
C SER A 341 -7.68 5.83 18.00
N VAL A 342 -7.70 7.09 17.58
CA VAL A 342 -6.54 7.99 17.70
C VAL A 342 -6.28 8.33 19.16
N ALA A 343 -7.29 8.74 19.93
CA ALA A 343 -7.16 9.04 21.34
C ALA A 343 -6.64 7.84 22.16
N MET A 344 -7.09 6.62 21.83
CA MET A 344 -6.60 5.39 22.46
C MET A 344 -5.10 5.19 22.18
N ARG A 345 -4.64 5.42 20.94
CA ARG A 345 -3.21 5.29 20.59
C ARG A 345 -2.37 6.37 21.24
N GLU A 346 -2.85 7.60 21.30
CA GLU A 346 -2.21 8.70 22.03
C GLU A 346 -2.03 8.36 23.52
N ALA A 347 -3.06 7.75 24.13
CA ALA A 347 -3.01 7.36 25.54
C ALA A 347 -2.10 6.15 25.81
N THR A 348 -2.00 5.20 24.88
CA THR A 348 -1.26 3.93 25.07
C THR A 348 0.19 4.01 24.64
N ILE A 349 0.46 4.52 23.44
CA ILE A 349 1.80 4.57 22.84
C ILE A 349 2.26 5.97 22.45
N GLY A 350 1.40 6.99 22.51
CA GLY A 350 1.71 8.34 22.02
C GLY A 350 2.76 9.08 22.86
N ARG A 351 3.11 8.61 24.06
CA ARG A 351 4.18 9.18 24.92
C ARG A 351 5.46 8.35 24.91
N GLY A 352 5.48 7.27 24.17
CA GLY A 352 6.56 6.29 24.07
C GLY A 352 5.96 4.89 23.88
N GLY A 353 6.71 4.00 23.25
CA GLY A 353 6.27 2.66 22.90
C GLY A 353 6.23 2.44 21.40
N LEU A 354 5.71 1.30 20.98
CA LEU A 354 5.77 0.86 19.58
C LEU A 354 4.39 0.42 19.07
N LEU A 355 4.11 0.71 17.81
CA LEU A 355 3.22 -0.14 17.02
C LEU A 355 4.06 -1.27 16.42
N SER A 356 3.67 -2.51 16.69
CA SER A 356 4.32 -3.68 16.13
C SER A 356 4.17 -3.73 14.60
N GLY A 357 5.25 -4.04 13.89
CA GLY A 357 5.21 -4.28 12.44
C GLY A 357 4.24 -5.41 12.05
N ARG A 358 4.04 -6.41 12.93
CA ARG A 358 3.03 -7.46 12.74
C ARG A 358 1.62 -6.92 12.70
N ASP A 359 1.27 -6.04 13.64
CA ASP A 359 -0.07 -5.46 13.72
C ASP A 359 -0.35 -4.60 12.49
N LEU A 360 0.65 -3.84 12.06
CA LEU A 360 0.55 -3.02 10.86
C LEU A 360 0.41 -3.88 9.59
N SER A 361 1.19 -4.96 9.47
CA SER A 361 1.08 -5.92 8.37
C SER A 361 -0.29 -6.61 8.34
N ALA A 362 -0.87 -6.92 9.51
CA ALA A 362 -2.22 -7.48 9.59
C ALA A 362 -3.28 -6.50 9.05
N VAL A 363 -3.18 -5.21 9.38
CA VAL A 363 -4.06 -4.17 8.82
C VAL A 363 -3.93 -4.12 7.29
N PHE A 364 -2.72 -4.05 6.74
CA PHE A 364 -2.51 -4.02 5.29
C PHE A 364 -3.01 -5.29 4.59
N SER A 365 -2.86 -6.46 5.20
CA SER A 365 -3.39 -7.71 4.66
C SER A 365 -4.91 -7.73 4.65
N ALA A 366 -5.56 -7.16 5.69
CA ALA A 366 -7.01 -7.04 5.76
C ALA A 366 -7.60 -6.13 4.66
N LEU A 367 -6.87 -5.09 4.21
CA LEU A 367 -7.33 -4.26 3.08
C LEU A 367 -7.56 -5.08 1.81
N ARG A 368 -6.84 -6.17 1.62
CA ARG A 368 -6.90 -7.06 0.46
C ARG A 368 -7.03 -8.53 0.88
N ALA A 369 -7.97 -8.84 1.78
CA ALA A 369 -8.11 -10.17 2.39
C ALA A 369 -8.25 -11.31 1.36
N ASN A 370 -8.97 -11.09 0.25
CA ASN A 370 -9.10 -12.06 -0.83
C ASN A 370 -7.85 -12.20 -1.73
N ASP A 371 -6.84 -11.38 -1.55
CA ASP A 371 -5.55 -11.51 -2.23
C ASP A 371 -4.43 -11.95 -1.26
N LEU A 372 -4.51 -11.56 0.02
CA LEU A 372 -3.40 -11.67 0.97
C LEU A 372 -3.69 -12.58 2.20
N ILE A 373 -4.94 -13.01 2.40
CA ILE A 373 -5.32 -13.88 3.52
C ILE A 373 -5.96 -15.18 3.01
N TRP A 374 -7.17 -15.09 2.48
CA TRP A 374 -8.01 -16.26 2.20
C TRP A 374 -7.44 -17.22 1.17
N PRO A 375 -6.79 -16.81 0.08
CA PRO A 375 -6.15 -17.73 -0.85
C PRO A 375 -5.06 -18.58 -0.22
N TYR A 376 -4.33 -18.02 0.76
CA TYR A 376 -3.28 -18.73 1.48
C TYR A 376 -3.87 -19.67 2.55
N VAL A 377 -4.92 -19.26 3.25
CA VAL A 377 -5.67 -20.15 4.15
C VAL A 377 -6.16 -21.38 3.39
N VAL A 378 -6.79 -21.17 2.23
CA VAL A 378 -7.32 -22.27 1.40
C VAL A 378 -6.18 -23.14 0.83
N ASN A 379 -5.20 -22.53 0.18
CA ASN A 379 -4.14 -23.31 -0.47
C ASN A 379 -3.20 -23.97 0.52
N ASN A 380 -2.72 -23.23 1.55
CA ASN A 380 -1.72 -23.74 2.47
C ASN A 380 -2.31 -24.73 3.48
N TYR A 381 -3.50 -24.41 4.04
CA TYR A 381 -4.04 -25.20 5.15
C TYR A 381 -5.08 -26.23 4.71
N LEU A 382 -5.97 -25.88 3.76
CA LEU A 382 -6.96 -26.83 3.30
C LEU A 382 -6.37 -27.79 2.24
N LYS A 383 -5.59 -27.25 1.29
CA LYS A 383 -5.07 -28.04 0.16
C LYS A 383 -3.65 -28.57 0.39
N GLY A 384 -2.96 -28.15 1.47
CA GLY A 384 -1.60 -28.58 1.80
C GLY A 384 -0.52 -28.11 0.81
N VAL A 385 -0.80 -27.07 0.02
CA VAL A 385 0.12 -26.54 -1.00
C VAL A 385 1.02 -25.49 -0.37
N LYS A 386 2.32 -25.53 -0.65
CA LYS A 386 3.22 -24.44 -0.29
C LYS A 386 3.08 -23.27 -1.27
N PRO A 387 3.09 -22.01 -0.80
CA PRO A 387 3.05 -20.88 -1.70
C PRO A 387 4.30 -20.82 -2.58
N PRO A 388 4.19 -20.40 -3.85
CA PRO A 388 5.34 -20.20 -4.72
C PRO A 388 6.22 -19.05 -4.24
N ALA A 389 7.50 -19.04 -4.62
CA ALA A 389 8.41 -17.95 -4.33
C ALA A 389 8.00 -16.68 -5.11
N PHE A 390 7.77 -15.58 -4.38
CA PHE A 390 7.44 -14.29 -4.97
C PHE A 390 8.03 -13.14 -4.14
N ASP A 391 8.95 -12.41 -4.73
CA ASP A 391 9.76 -11.37 -4.09
C ASP A 391 8.96 -10.22 -3.47
N LEU A 392 7.89 -9.77 -4.14
CA LEU A 392 6.98 -8.73 -3.61
C LEU A 392 6.28 -9.18 -2.32
N LEU A 393 5.88 -10.45 -2.23
CA LEU A 393 5.22 -10.98 -1.04
C LEU A 393 6.22 -11.25 0.09
N TYR A 394 7.46 -11.59 -0.24
CA TYR A 394 8.54 -11.65 0.74
C TYR A 394 8.76 -10.27 1.39
N TRP A 395 8.88 -9.23 0.56
CA TRP A 395 8.97 -7.84 1.04
C TRP A 395 7.74 -7.43 1.85
N ASN A 396 6.53 -7.76 1.40
CA ASN A 396 5.28 -7.41 2.09
C ASN A 396 5.20 -7.99 3.51
N SER A 397 5.84 -9.15 3.71
CA SER A 397 5.93 -9.82 5.01
C SER A 397 7.05 -9.28 5.92
N ASP A 398 7.93 -8.40 5.41
CA ASP A 398 9.07 -7.82 6.13
C ASP A 398 8.74 -6.42 6.65
N ALA A 399 7.75 -6.34 7.52
CA ALA A 399 7.27 -5.11 8.11
C ALA A 399 8.26 -4.50 9.12
N THR A 400 8.05 -3.24 9.48
CA THR A 400 8.86 -2.47 10.43
C THR A 400 7.99 -1.99 11.57
N ASN A 401 8.51 -1.99 12.79
CA ASN A 401 7.87 -1.32 13.93
C ASN A 401 7.87 0.20 13.72
N LEU A 402 6.88 0.89 14.29
CA LEU A 402 6.81 2.34 14.27
C LEU A 402 6.82 2.89 15.71
N PRO A 403 7.51 4.04 15.95
CA PRO A 403 7.43 4.72 17.24
C PRO A 403 6.01 5.22 17.50
N GLY A 404 5.55 5.06 18.74
CA GLY A 404 4.21 5.46 19.13
C GLY A 404 3.91 6.94 18.93
N PRO A 405 4.77 7.88 19.38
CA PRO A 405 4.59 9.31 19.17
C PRO A 405 4.54 9.71 17.69
N PHE A 406 5.43 9.15 16.86
CA PHE A 406 5.41 9.36 15.40
C PHE A 406 4.05 8.95 14.81
N LEU A 407 3.58 7.73 15.12
CA LEU A 407 2.35 7.20 14.58
C LEU A 407 1.12 7.97 15.07
N ALA A 408 1.01 8.23 16.37
CA ALA A 408 -0.12 8.95 16.96
C ALA A 408 -0.26 10.34 16.34
N TRP A 409 0.86 11.07 16.19
CA TRP A 409 0.90 12.37 15.55
C TRP A 409 0.45 12.28 14.07
N TYR A 410 0.96 11.30 13.32
CA TYR A 410 0.63 11.08 11.90
C TYR A 410 -0.87 10.79 11.71
N LEU A 411 -1.44 9.90 12.54
CA LEU A 411 -2.87 9.57 12.49
C LEU A 411 -3.75 10.79 12.84
N ARG A 412 -3.39 11.54 13.91
CA ARG A 412 -4.14 12.72 14.33
C ARG A 412 -4.13 13.79 13.25
N HIS A 413 -2.95 14.26 12.89
CA HIS A 413 -2.81 15.48 12.10
C HIS A 413 -2.97 15.27 10.59
N MET A 414 -2.68 14.07 10.08
CA MET A 414 -2.82 13.76 8.67
C MET A 414 -4.17 13.09 8.38
N TYR A 415 -4.41 11.90 8.91
CA TYR A 415 -5.60 11.12 8.58
C TYR A 415 -6.89 11.70 9.16
N LEU A 416 -6.89 12.11 10.44
CA LEU A 416 -8.11 12.55 11.12
C LEU A 416 -8.44 14.01 10.83
N GLU A 417 -7.45 14.91 10.98
CA GLU A 417 -7.66 16.37 10.87
C GLU A 417 -7.34 16.92 9.49
N ASN A 418 -6.64 16.17 8.65
CA ASN A 418 -6.13 16.61 7.35
C ASN A 418 -5.42 17.98 7.43
N SER A 419 -4.62 18.17 8.48
CA SER A 419 -4.04 19.47 8.84
C SER A 419 -2.91 19.90 7.91
N LEU A 420 -2.24 18.96 7.22
CA LEU A 420 -1.11 19.25 6.33
C LEU A 420 -1.50 20.16 5.15
N ARG A 421 -2.73 20.01 4.65
CA ARG A 421 -3.24 20.83 3.53
C ARG A 421 -3.48 22.31 3.87
N VAL A 422 -3.51 22.63 5.18
CA VAL A 422 -3.85 24.00 5.62
C VAL A 422 -2.55 24.77 5.91
N PRO A 423 -2.25 25.84 5.16
CA PRO A 423 -1.03 26.61 5.34
C PRO A 423 -0.83 27.08 6.78
N ASN A 424 0.36 26.88 7.30
CA ASN A 424 0.80 27.29 8.65
C ASN A 424 -0.01 26.71 9.84
N LYS A 425 -0.91 25.74 9.61
CA LYS A 425 -1.64 25.06 10.69
C LYS A 425 -0.72 24.20 11.53
N LEU A 426 0.19 23.46 10.90
CA LEU A 426 1.15 22.60 11.57
C LEU A 426 2.47 23.33 11.83
N THR A 427 3.08 23.00 12.97
CA THR A 427 4.47 23.35 13.29
C THR A 427 5.26 22.06 13.31
N MET A 428 6.33 21.99 12.51
CA MET A 428 7.24 20.85 12.44
C MET A 428 8.67 21.35 12.56
N CYS A 429 9.48 20.70 13.37
CA CYS A 429 10.87 21.07 13.62
C CYS A 429 11.02 22.56 14.00
N GLY A 430 10.04 23.11 14.73
CA GLY A 430 9.98 24.51 15.14
C GLY A 430 9.48 25.51 14.09
N GLU A 431 9.22 25.08 12.86
CA GLU A 431 8.81 25.92 11.74
C GLU A 431 7.33 25.77 11.39
N LYS A 432 6.69 26.87 10.97
CA LYS A 432 5.34 26.82 10.39
C LYS A 432 5.39 26.26 8.97
N VAL A 433 4.66 25.17 8.74
CA VAL A 433 4.66 24.44 7.48
C VAL A 433 3.59 24.96 6.53
N ASP A 434 4.03 25.26 5.32
CA ASP A 434 3.18 25.64 4.19
C ASP A 434 3.70 24.93 2.94
N LEU A 435 2.88 24.03 2.39
CA LEU A 435 3.23 23.26 1.21
C LEU A 435 3.38 24.12 -0.05
N GLN A 436 2.80 25.32 -0.10
CA GLN A 436 3.00 26.25 -1.22
C GLN A 436 4.45 26.75 -1.32
N ARG A 437 5.25 26.61 -0.25
CA ARG A 437 6.67 26.91 -0.30
C ARG A 437 7.50 25.82 -0.99
N VAL A 438 6.91 24.66 -1.27
CA VAL A 438 7.50 23.61 -2.10
C VAL A 438 7.24 23.98 -3.55
N ASP A 439 8.15 24.79 -4.12
CA ASP A 439 7.97 25.52 -5.38
C ASP A 439 8.90 25.04 -6.51
N MET A 440 9.74 24.01 -6.26
CA MET A 440 10.53 23.36 -7.28
C MET A 440 9.64 22.51 -8.21
N PRO A 441 10.06 22.23 -9.47
CA PRO A 441 9.36 21.31 -10.37
C PRO A 441 9.08 19.95 -9.72
N VAL A 442 7.85 19.44 -9.90
CA VAL A 442 7.41 18.16 -9.31
C VAL A 442 6.92 17.20 -10.39
N PHE A 443 7.39 15.95 -10.30
CA PHE A 443 6.82 14.80 -11.00
C PHE A 443 6.00 13.98 -10.01
N MET A 444 4.72 13.73 -10.32
CA MET A 444 3.83 12.95 -9.47
C MET A 444 3.33 11.72 -10.22
N LEU A 445 3.52 10.55 -9.61
CA LEU A 445 2.90 9.30 -10.03
C LEU A 445 1.83 8.90 -9.03
N ALA A 446 0.62 8.65 -9.51
CA ALA A 446 -0.41 7.90 -8.80
C ALA A 446 -0.73 6.61 -9.54
N CYS A 447 -1.45 5.68 -8.91
CA CYS A 447 -1.83 4.40 -9.51
C CYS A 447 -3.34 4.24 -9.55
N LYS A 448 -3.88 3.79 -10.68
CA LYS A 448 -5.32 3.79 -10.98
C LYS A 448 -6.14 2.90 -10.04
N GLU A 449 -5.57 1.78 -9.60
CA GLU A 449 -6.21 0.79 -8.74
C GLU A 449 -5.66 0.85 -7.30
N ASP A 450 -5.12 2.02 -6.91
CA ASP A 450 -4.57 2.23 -5.57
C ASP A 450 -5.70 2.45 -4.56
N HIS A 451 -5.81 1.54 -3.59
CA HIS A 451 -6.79 1.57 -2.50
C HIS A 451 -6.24 2.20 -1.21
N ILE A 452 -4.92 2.51 -1.17
CA ILE A 452 -4.24 3.16 -0.05
C ILE A 452 -4.12 4.66 -0.30
N VAL A 453 -3.76 5.04 -1.53
CA VAL A 453 -3.61 6.41 -2.01
C VAL A 453 -4.50 6.60 -3.24
N PRO A 454 -5.79 6.91 -3.07
CA PRO A 454 -6.68 7.15 -4.20
C PRO A 454 -6.08 8.19 -5.15
N TRP A 455 -6.00 7.85 -6.43
CA TRP A 455 -5.28 8.67 -7.40
C TRP A 455 -5.91 10.06 -7.58
N GLN A 456 -7.22 10.17 -7.36
CA GLN A 456 -7.95 11.44 -7.44
C GLN A 456 -7.47 12.41 -6.35
N THR A 457 -7.28 11.89 -5.14
CA THR A 457 -6.78 12.68 -4.01
C THR A 457 -5.30 13.04 -4.18
N SER A 458 -4.49 12.09 -4.67
CA SER A 458 -3.10 12.38 -5.05
C SER A 458 -3.03 13.46 -6.14
N TYR A 459 -3.92 13.39 -7.14
CA TYR A 459 -4.05 14.42 -8.19
C TYR A 459 -4.43 15.79 -7.60
N ALA A 460 -5.40 15.83 -6.70
CA ALA A 460 -5.83 17.06 -6.03
C ALA A 460 -4.70 17.68 -5.18
N GLY A 461 -3.88 16.86 -4.54
CA GLY A 461 -2.73 17.28 -3.74
C GLY A 461 -1.73 18.17 -4.48
N ARG A 462 -1.70 18.15 -5.82
CA ARG A 462 -0.86 19.04 -6.66
C ARG A 462 -1.16 20.52 -6.40
N ALA A 463 -2.41 20.86 -6.16
CA ALA A 463 -2.83 22.24 -5.92
C ALA A 463 -2.30 22.82 -4.59
N LEU A 464 -1.79 21.98 -3.70
CA LEU A 464 -1.17 22.40 -2.44
C LEU A 464 0.27 22.86 -2.61
N LEU A 465 0.92 22.54 -3.75
CA LEU A 465 2.30 22.88 -4.03
C LEU A 465 2.40 24.23 -4.76
N GLY A 466 3.49 24.95 -4.54
CA GLY A 466 3.75 26.26 -5.15
C GLY A 466 4.30 26.20 -6.58
N CYS A 467 4.18 25.06 -7.26
CA CYS A 467 4.81 24.83 -8.57
C CYS A 467 3.86 24.12 -9.54
N GLU A 468 4.25 24.13 -10.81
CA GLU A 468 3.64 23.23 -11.79
C GLU A 468 4.16 21.80 -11.61
N SER A 469 3.25 20.82 -11.72
CA SER A 469 3.58 19.42 -11.60
C SER A 469 3.25 18.64 -12.87
N GLN A 470 4.16 17.75 -13.28
CA GLN A 470 3.86 16.72 -14.26
C GLN A 470 3.21 15.53 -13.55
N PHE A 471 1.93 15.28 -13.85
CA PHE A 471 1.20 14.16 -13.29
C PHE A 471 1.17 12.99 -14.27
N VAL A 472 1.41 11.79 -13.75
CA VAL A 472 1.35 10.51 -14.46
C VAL A 472 0.48 9.55 -13.66
N LEU A 473 -0.45 8.88 -14.34
CA LEU A 473 -1.29 7.84 -13.73
C LEU A 473 -0.81 6.48 -14.22
N GLY A 474 -0.26 5.65 -13.35
CA GLY A 474 0.10 4.27 -13.65
C GLY A 474 -1.09 3.31 -13.56
N ALA A 475 -1.09 2.26 -14.35
CA ALA A 475 -2.01 1.15 -14.17
C ALA A 475 -1.67 0.33 -12.93
N SER A 476 -2.65 -0.46 -12.41
CA SER A 476 -2.49 -1.34 -11.25
C SER A 476 -2.51 -0.61 -9.89
N GLY A 477 -2.21 -1.34 -8.80
CA GLY A 477 -2.32 -0.84 -7.42
C GLY A 477 -1.04 -0.21 -6.88
N HIS A 478 -1.06 0.14 -5.60
CA HIS A 478 -0.07 0.94 -4.87
C HIS A 478 1.39 0.53 -5.11
N ILE A 479 1.71 -0.75 -4.97
CA ILE A 479 3.08 -1.26 -5.13
C ILE A 479 3.33 -1.68 -6.57
N ALA A 480 2.44 -2.50 -7.12
CA ALA A 480 2.62 -3.07 -8.44
C ALA A 480 2.57 -2.02 -9.56
N GLY A 481 1.90 -0.89 -9.38
CA GLY A 481 1.91 0.24 -10.32
C GLY A 481 3.23 1.01 -10.30
N VAL A 482 3.85 1.14 -9.12
CA VAL A 482 5.16 1.78 -8.95
C VAL A 482 6.27 0.87 -9.49
N ILE A 483 6.30 -0.40 -9.06
CA ILE A 483 7.29 -1.39 -9.52
C ILE A 483 6.81 -1.99 -10.86
N ASN A 484 7.06 -1.24 -11.91
CA ASN A 484 6.69 -1.59 -13.29
C ASN A 484 7.93 -1.55 -14.21
N PRO A 485 8.81 -2.56 -14.13
CA PRO A 485 10.09 -2.55 -14.84
C PRO A 485 9.91 -2.56 -16.36
N VAL A 486 10.80 -1.87 -17.07
CA VAL A 486 10.79 -1.71 -18.54
C VAL A 486 10.81 -3.05 -19.26
N GLY A 487 11.63 -4.00 -18.78
CA GLY A 487 11.84 -5.30 -19.44
C GLY A 487 10.59 -6.19 -19.53
N LYS A 488 9.62 -6.01 -18.61
CA LYS A 488 8.38 -6.81 -18.63
C LYS A 488 7.33 -6.29 -19.62
N ASN A 489 7.37 -5.02 -19.99
CA ASN A 489 6.48 -4.33 -20.93
C ASN A 489 4.99 -4.71 -20.78
N LYS A 490 4.50 -4.80 -19.51
CA LYS A 490 3.19 -5.39 -19.19
C LYS A 490 2.31 -4.32 -18.66
N ARG A 491 1.92 -3.37 -18.88
CA ARG A 491 0.97 -2.40 -18.31
C ARG A 491 0.94 -1.16 -19.18
N SER A 492 0.26 -0.16 -18.72
CA SER A 492 0.20 1.14 -19.35
C SER A 492 0.25 2.25 -18.30
N TYR A 493 0.41 3.46 -18.75
CA TYR A 493 0.27 4.66 -17.94
C TYR A 493 -0.36 5.77 -18.78
N TRP A 494 -0.95 6.76 -18.12
CA TRP A 494 -1.61 7.90 -18.75
C TRP A 494 -0.83 9.16 -18.49
N VAL A 495 -0.68 9.99 -19.52
CA VAL A 495 -0.06 11.32 -19.47
C VAL A 495 -0.96 12.32 -20.17
N ASN A 496 -0.99 13.55 -19.67
CA ASN A 496 -1.68 14.64 -20.32
C ASN A 496 -0.70 15.81 -20.54
N ASN A 497 -0.31 16.02 -21.79
CA ASN A 497 0.63 17.07 -22.18
C ASN A 497 -0.10 18.34 -22.67
N GLN A 498 -1.44 18.35 -22.68
CA GLN A 498 -2.24 19.45 -23.23
C GLN A 498 -2.56 20.56 -22.22
N HIS A 499 -1.97 20.54 -21.03
CA HIS A 499 -2.20 21.60 -20.06
C HIS A 499 -1.67 22.94 -20.55
N GLN A 500 -2.59 23.79 -20.99
CA GLN A 500 -2.35 25.21 -21.01
C GLN A 500 -2.33 25.68 -19.53
N LYS A 501 -1.39 26.55 -19.20
CA LYS A 501 -1.00 27.00 -17.84
C LYS A 501 -2.11 27.46 -16.88
N ASN A 502 -3.38 27.50 -17.28
CA ASN A 502 -4.48 28.15 -16.54
C ASN A 502 -5.73 27.26 -16.34
N GLU A 503 -5.79 26.02 -16.82
CA GLU A 503 -6.95 25.16 -16.62
C GLU A 503 -6.71 24.15 -15.49
N VAL A 504 -7.40 24.34 -14.36
CA VAL A 504 -7.46 23.33 -13.28
C VAL A 504 -8.51 22.30 -13.67
N LEU A 505 -8.11 21.26 -14.38
CA LEU A 505 -8.99 20.13 -14.68
C LEU A 505 -9.32 19.36 -13.40
N THR A 506 -10.56 18.86 -13.31
CA THR A 506 -10.88 17.81 -12.32
C THR A 506 -10.08 16.53 -12.64
N ALA A 507 -9.93 15.65 -11.67
CA ALA A 507 -9.26 14.36 -11.89
C ALA A 507 -9.91 13.54 -13.03
N THR A 508 -11.25 13.58 -13.10
CA THR A 508 -12.04 12.89 -14.14
C THR A 508 -11.77 13.48 -15.52
N ASP A 509 -11.80 14.81 -15.66
CA ASP A 509 -11.56 15.49 -16.94
C ASP A 509 -10.11 15.32 -17.40
N TRP A 510 -9.17 15.34 -16.44
CA TRP A 510 -7.77 15.04 -16.72
C TRP A 510 -7.61 13.64 -17.33
N LEU A 511 -8.23 12.62 -16.75
CA LEU A 511 -8.16 11.25 -17.25
C LEU A 511 -8.87 11.11 -18.61
N ALA A 512 -10.02 11.77 -18.79
CA ALA A 512 -10.77 11.72 -20.05
C ALA A 512 -9.97 12.31 -21.23
N SER A 513 -9.12 13.30 -20.97
CA SER A 513 -8.24 13.94 -21.97
C SER A 513 -6.81 13.38 -22.00
N ALA A 514 -6.46 12.46 -21.10
CA ALA A 514 -5.13 11.86 -21.04
C ALA A 514 -4.93 10.79 -22.13
N ARG A 515 -3.70 10.71 -22.63
CA ARG A 515 -3.27 9.68 -23.57
C ARG A 515 -2.70 8.48 -22.82
N GLU A 516 -3.22 7.30 -23.12
CA GLU A 516 -2.64 6.04 -22.65
C GLU A 516 -1.36 5.70 -23.42
N VAL A 517 -0.33 5.29 -22.69
CA VAL A 517 0.97 4.87 -23.22
C VAL A 517 1.24 3.45 -22.73
N PRO A 518 1.41 2.47 -23.63
CA PRO A 518 1.77 1.11 -23.24
C PRO A 518 3.16 1.03 -22.61
N GLY A 519 3.32 0.13 -21.64
CA GLY A 519 4.59 -0.20 -21.01
C GLY A 519 4.84 0.52 -19.68
N SER A 520 6.12 0.66 -19.34
CA SER A 520 6.58 1.22 -18.07
C SER A 520 6.61 2.75 -18.09
N TRP A 521 6.21 3.37 -16.98
CA TRP A 521 6.34 4.81 -16.77
C TRP A 521 7.79 5.25 -16.43
N TRP A 522 8.68 4.32 -16.07
CA TRP A 522 10.06 4.63 -15.69
C TRP A 522 10.85 5.43 -16.72
N PRO A 523 10.78 5.14 -18.05
CA PRO A 523 11.44 5.98 -19.07
C PRO A 523 10.88 7.41 -19.15
N CYS A 524 9.57 7.59 -18.95
CA CYS A 524 8.94 8.90 -18.90
C CYS A 524 9.50 9.72 -17.72
N TRP A 525 9.53 9.12 -16.52
CA TRP A 525 10.13 9.73 -15.33
C TRP A 525 11.61 10.06 -15.54
N MET A 526 12.38 9.13 -16.11
CA MET A 526 13.81 9.36 -16.32
C MET A 526 14.10 10.50 -17.30
N THR A 527 13.27 10.65 -18.34
CA THR A 527 13.35 11.78 -19.27
C THR A 527 13.14 13.11 -18.52
N TRP A 528 12.12 13.16 -17.67
CA TRP A 528 11.85 14.32 -16.83
C TRP A 528 12.97 14.60 -15.82
N LEU A 529 13.45 13.57 -15.13
CA LEU A 529 14.53 13.70 -14.13
C LEU A 529 15.83 14.17 -14.76
N ASN A 530 16.19 13.67 -15.95
CA ASN A 530 17.39 14.09 -16.69
C ASN A 530 17.35 15.56 -17.10
N ALA A 531 16.17 16.10 -17.40
CA ALA A 531 16.01 17.54 -17.67
C ALA A 531 16.33 18.42 -16.45
N HIS A 532 16.27 17.86 -15.24
CA HIS A 532 16.59 18.52 -13.98
C HIS A 532 17.93 18.06 -13.37
N GLY A 533 18.68 17.24 -14.06
CA GLY A 533 19.94 16.65 -13.59
C GLY A 533 21.16 17.60 -13.65
N ASP A 534 20.99 18.82 -14.17
CA ASP A 534 22.07 19.74 -14.51
C ASP A 534 23.01 19.11 -15.56
N LYS A 535 24.27 19.47 -15.58
CA LYS A 535 25.27 18.95 -16.53
C LYS A 535 25.68 17.51 -16.21
N GLN A 536 26.23 16.84 -17.22
CA GLN A 536 26.87 15.54 -17.03
C GLN A 536 28.33 15.74 -16.57
N ILE A 537 28.69 15.01 -15.50
CA ILE A 537 30.05 15.02 -14.93
C ILE A 537 30.65 13.61 -14.94
N ALA A 538 31.96 13.49 -14.75
CA ALA A 538 32.59 12.18 -14.58
C ALA A 538 32.04 11.48 -13.33
N ALA A 539 31.73 10.18 -13.46
CA ALA A 539 31.26 9.37 -12.36
C ALA A 539 32.30 9.33 -11.22
N PRO A 540 31.88 9.38 -9.95
CA PRO A 540 32.81 9.25 -8.84
C PRO A 540 33.46 7.86 -8.84
N ARG A 541 34.77 7.80 -8.63
CA ARG A 541 35.51 6.54 -8.55
C ARG A 541 35.43 5.87 -7.19
N ARG A 542 35.02 6.61 -6.15
CA ARG A 542 34.87 6.14 -4.76
C ARG A 542 33.55 6.64 -4.19
N LEU A 543 32.98 5.87 -3.30
CA LEU A 543 31.81 6.25 -2.52
C LEU A 543 32.21 6.99 -1.25
N GLY A 544 31.28 7.78 -0.70
CA GLY A 544 31.52 8.62 0.46
C GLY A 544 32.47 9.78 0.21
N SER A 545 33.05 10.30 1.26
CA SER A 545 34.07 11.37 1.29
C SER A 545 34.97 11.20 2.53
N ALA A 546 35.93 12.11 2.72
CA ALA A 546 36.78 12.10 3.92
C ALA A 546 35.97 12.30 5.20
N ASP A 547 34.96 13.18 5.17
CA ASP A 547 34.08 13.46 6.31
C ASP A 547 32.97 12.40 6.48
N PHE A 548 32.66 11.67 5.44
CA PHE A 548 31.64 10.61 5.40
C PHE A 548 32.21 9.37 4.72
N PRO A 549 33.09 8.63 5.41
CA PRO A 549 33.70 7.43 4.84
C PRO A 549 32.68 6.30 4.68
N VAL A 550 32.99 5.32 3.86
CA VAL A 550 32.23 4.08 3.75
C VAL A 550 32.25 3.37 5.13
N ILE A 551 31.06 3.04 5.63
CA ILE A 551 30.85 2.32 6.90
C ILE A 551 30.79 0.81 6.63
N GLU A 552 29.93 0.41 5.70
CA GLU A 552 29.73 -0.99 5.31
C GLU A 552 29.18 -1.08 3.87
N ALA A 553 29.21 -2.26 3.29
CA ALA A 553 28.63 -2.49 1.96
C ALA A 553 27.11 -2.40 1.97
N ALA A 554 26.49 -1.95 0.85
CA ALA A 554 25.05 -2.08 0.66
C ALA A 554 24.62 -3.56 0.72
N PRO A 555 23.42 -3.86 1.20
CA PRO A 555 22.34 -2.95 1.58
C PRO A 555 22.42 -2.43 3.03
N GLY A 556 23.51 -2.66 3.73
CA GLY A 556 23.68 -2.29 5.13
C GLY A 556 23.02 -3.26 6.11
N ARG A 557 23.13 -2.97 7.42
CA ARG A 557 22.58 -3.84 8.46
C ARG A 557 21.15 -3.49 8.87
N TYR A 558 20.74 -2.21 8.82
CA TYR A 558 19.40 -1.81 9.29
C TYR A 558 18.26 -2.48 8.52
N VAL A 559 18.45 -2.71 7.23
CA VAL A 559 17.45 -3.43 6.42
C VAL A 559 17.25 -4.88 6.85
N ARG A 560 18.26 -5.49 7.49
CA ARG A 560 18.23 -6.89 7.94
C ARG A 560 17.62 -7.08 9.33
N GLU A 561 17.47 -5.99 10.10
CA GLU A 561 16.83 -6.03 11.42
C GLU A 561 15.35 -6.38 11.26
N LYS A 562 14.88 -7.46 11.87
CA LYS A 562 13.48 -7.91 11.83
C LYS A 562 12.65 -7.23 12.93
N ALA A 563 11.33 -7.04 12.67
CA ALA A 563 10.36 -6.52 13.63
C ALA A 563 9.93 -7.59 14.64
#